data_a90a25bdae51aa0023a59c220d18d48e
#
_entry.id   a90a25bdae51aa0023a59c220d18d48e
#
_cell.length_a   1.000
_cell.length_b   1.000
_cell.length_c   1.000
_cell.angle_alpha   90.00
_cell.angle_beta   90.00
_cell.angle_gamma   90.00
#
_symmetry.space_group_name_H-M   'P 1'
#
loop_
_entity.id
_entity.type
_entity.pdbx_description
1 polymer ?
#
loop_
_entity_poly.entity_id
_entity_poly.type
_entity_poly.pdbx_seq_one_letter_code
_entity_poly.pdbx_strand_id
1 'polypeptide(L)'
;RIDYTYDATGVKQSKQVTASGVSSFTYYAGNFIYEQNTTGQKPAFFSHPEGYVEKNGNVFNYIYQYKDHLGNVRLSYADSDNNGSIDANTEIISEKNYYPFGLTHKGYNNIISGNSNAAADKFGYNGKELNDELGLDWLDYGSRNYDASLGRWMNIDPKADLLEMSSPYVYALNSPLVYIDEDGELPILINGKTTSDSKRADESYWTTEILNTIKNSGIANPGGGVHYVDGNRGHKYSKATKWGDATFANVRSKAGSYAASEDWSSILSQLERDPETGKITEKIQIYTHSRGAAFGVGYTEKLLELIKKNSDQFADPSNVVDFVYNMAPHQSDFLTGPKGVDSYSMDHDGDMLSDNDMDGVQAAFTTDEKSKGAFGAHSITSFNKNLKAFTSAILQGGASQDVINNFVKTMKEDYDIDVNVKQ
;
A
#
# COMPACT_ATOMS: atom_id res chain seq x y z
N ARG A 1 30.30 -7.19 12.78
CA ARG A 1 29.07 -7.97 12.93
C ARG A 1 27.91 -7.02 13.11
N ILE A 2 26.77 -7.31 12.46
CA ILE A 2 25.50 -6.60 12.65
C ILE A 2 24.50 -7.64 13.17
N ASP A 3 23.79 -7.30 14.23
CA ASP A 3 22.74 -8.13 14.84
C ASP A 3 21.45 -7.32 14.89
N TYR A 4 20.34 -7.92 14.47
CA TYR A 4 19.02 -7.32 14.50
C TYR A 4 18.13 -8.04 15.52
N THR A 5 17.26 -7.29 16.18
CA THR A 5 16.20 -7.83 17.02
C THR A 5 14.86 -7.39 16.47
N TYR A 6 13.97 -8.34 16.29
CA TYR A 6 12.59 -8.11 15.82
C TYR A 6 11.60 -8.48 16.92
N ASP A 7 10.43 -7.90 16.91
CA ASP A 7 9.33 -8.36 17.75
C ASP A 7 8.61 -9.57 17.12
N ALA A 8 7.57 -10.06 17.80
CA ALA A 8 6.80 -11.21 17.34
C ALA A 8 6.02 -10.97 16.03
N THR A 9 5.92 -9.73 15.60
CA THR A 9 5.24 -9.33 14.32
C THR A 9 6.23 -9.07 13.20
N GLY A 10 7.54 -9.30 13.42
CA GLY A 10 8.58 -9.06 12.43
C GLY A 10 9.04 -7.60 12.34
N VAL A 11 8.54 -6.72 13.22
CA VAL A 11 8.96 -5.31 13.24
C VAL A 11 10.33 -5.18 13.93
N LYS A 12 11.29 -4.59 13.20
CA LYS A 12 12.64 -4.34 13.70
C LYS A 12 12.62 -3.43 14.93
N GLN A 13 13.16 -3.92 16.05
CA GLN A 13 13.22 -3.22 17.34
C GLN A 13 14.60 -2.63 17.61
N SER A 14 15.65 -3.33 17.19
CA SER A 14 17.00 -2.82 17.35
C SER A 14 17.98 -3.36 16.30
N LYS A 15 19.02 -2.57 16.05
CA LYS A 15 20.21 -2.92 15.27
C LYS A 15 21.42 -2.71 16.16
N GLN A 16 22.25 -3.74 16.35
CA GLN A 16 23.54 -3.64 17.02
C GLN A 16 24.67 -3.82 16.01
N VAL A 17 25.56 -2.87 15.94
CA VAL A 17 26.76 -2.93 15.11
C VAL A 17 27.97 -3.07 16.00
N THR A 18 28.75 -4.15 15.78
CA THR A 18 30.02 -4.38 16.51
C THR A 18 31.18 -4.28 15.53
N ALA A 19 31.99 -3.24 15.68
CA ALA A 19 33.19 -3.01 14.89
C ALA A 19 34.40 -2.79 15.83
N SER A 20 35.48 -3.50 15.57
CA SER A 20 36.73 -3.37 16.36
C SER A 20 36.51 -3.49 17.88
N GLY A 21 35.58 -4.33 18.32
CA GLY A 21 35.26 -4.54 19.73
C GLY A 21 34.39 -3.46 20.40
N VAL A 22 33.93 -2.48 19.63
CA VAL A 22 33.00 -1.46 20.11
C VAL A 22 31.62 -1.71 19.50
N SER A 23 30.59 -1.66 20.34
CA SER A 23 29.20 -1.81 19.92
C SER A 23 28.45 -0.48 19.96
N SER A 24 27.67 -0.22 18.93
CA SER A 24 26.65 0.84 18.87
C SER A 24 25.29 0.22 18.61
N PHE A 25 24.25 0.89 19.06
CA PHE A 25 22.88 0.41 18.92
C PHE A 25 22.00 1.49 18.30
N THR A 26 21.10 1.05 17.41
CA THR A 26 19.95 1.85 16.94
C THR A 26 18.69 1.14 17.42
N TYR A 27 17.75 1.89 18.02
CA TYR A 27 16.47 1.36 18.47
C TYR A 27 15.36 2.02 17.66
N TYR A 28 14.36 1.21 17.30
CA TYR A 28 13.22 1.59 16.49
C TYR A 28 11.96 1.48 17.34
N ALA A 29 11.25 2.59 17.53
CA ALA A 29 10.02 2.64 18.31
C ALA A 29 8.93 3.39 17.51
N GLY A 30 8.33 2.71 16.54
CA GLY A 30 7.45 3.33 15.57
C GLY A 30 8.20 4.41 14.79
N ASN A 31 7.69 5.64 14.81
CA ASN A 31 8.33 6.77 14.11
C ASN A 31 9.58 7.34 14.83
N PHE A 32 9.92 6.82 16.02
CA PHE A 32 11.04 7.32 16.80
C PHE A 32 12.27 6.44 16.65
N ILE A 33 13.41 7.07 16.34
CA ILE A 33 14.71 6.43 16.24
C ILE A 33 15.60 6.94 17.37
N TYR A 34 16.24 6.00 18.07
CA TYR A 34 17.20 6.29 19.12
C TYR A 34 18.55 5.67 18.79
N GLU A 35 19.61 6.36 19.12
CA GLU A 35 20.98 5.86 19.06
C GLU A 35 21.56 5.70 20.45
N GLN A 36 22.32 4.63 20.65
CA GLN A 36 23.10 4.41 21.86
C GLN A 36 24.54 4.10 21.49
N ASN A 37 25.44 4.81 22.13
CA ASN A 37 26.89 4.60 22.07
C ASN A 37 27.47 4.54 23.48
N THR A 38 28.80 4.62 23.59
CA THR A 38 29.50 4.60 24.85
C THR A 38 29.16 5.75 25.82
N THR A 39 28.56 6.83 25.32
CA THR A 39 28.14 8.00 26.12
C THR A 39 26.68 7.95 26.58
N GLY A 40 25.90 6.96 26.12
CA GLY A 40 24.51 6.75 26.51
C GLY A 40 23.54 6.72 25.33
N GLN A 41 22.26 6.56 25.64
CA GLN A 41 21.17 6.56 24.67
C GLN A 41 20.58 7.95 24.50
N LYS A 42 20.33 8.36 23.26
CA LYS A 42 19.69 9.65 22.91
C LYS A 42 18.69 9.44 21.76
N PRO A 43 17.63 10.27 21.68
CA PRO A 43 16.81 10.33 20.48
C PRO A 43 17.68 10.85 19.32
N ALA A 44 17.61 10.16 18.18
CA ALA A 44 18.25 10.59 16.95
C ALA A 44 17.30 11.51 16.18
N PHE A 45 16.10 11.03 15.89
CA PHE A 45 15.03 11.81 15.26
C PHE A 45 13.69 11.07 15.42
N PHE A 46 12.59 11.73 15.02
CA PHE A 46 11.33 11.03 14.75
C PHE A 46 10.76 11.53 13.40
N SER A 47 10.20 10.56 12.66
CA SER A 47 9.65 10.81 11.33
C SER A 47 8.22 11.36 11.41
N HIS A 48 7.86 12.22 10.45
CA HIS A 48 6.49 12.64 10.16
C HIS A 48 6.28 12.67 8.63
N PRO A 49 5.05 12.79 8.11
CA PRO A 49 4.78 12.67 6.67
C PRO A 49 5.63 13.59 5.79
N GLU A 50 5.90 14.81 6.25
CA GLU A 50 6.65 15.83 5.49
C GLU A 50 8.17 15.79 5.71
N GLY A 51 8.67 14.87 6.58
CA GLY A 51 10.08 14.79 6.87
C GLY A 51 10.41 14.21 8.23
N TYR A 52 11.22 14.92 9.02
CA TYR A 52 11.56 14.47 10.37
C TYR A 52 11.82 15.63 11.32
N VAL A 53 11.78 15.34 12.62
CA VAL A 53 12.16 16.28 13.67
C VAL A 53 13.35 15.72 14.44
N GLU A 54 14.36 16.54 14.62
CA GLU A 54 15.51 16.21 15.46
C GLU A 54 15.58 17.13 16.69
N LYS A 55 16.22 16.62 17.74
CA LYS A 55 16.45 17.38 18.97
C LYS A 55 17.91 17.83 19.04
N ASN A 56 18.11 19.15 19.02
CA ASN A 56 19.41 19.77 19.23
C ASN A 56 19.40 20.56 20.57
N GLY A 57 20.02 20.01 21.60
CA GLY A 57 19.94 20.56 22.96
C GLY A 57 18.50 20.55 23.47
N ASN A 58 17.91 21.73 23.68
CA ASN A 58 16.52 21.92 24.11
C ASN A 58 15.60 22.39 22.99
N VAL A 59 16.09 22.46 21.75
CA VAL A 59 15.35 22.92 20.58
C VAL A 59 14.98 21.72 19.72
N PHE A 60 13.78 21.74 19.16
CA PHE A 60 13.33 20.80 18.13
C PHE A 60 13.40 21.48 16.78
N ASN A 61 14.20 20.91 15.88
CA ASN A 61 14.34 21.37 14.50
C ASN A 61 13.45 20.53 13.61
N TYR A 62 12.60 21.17 12.83
CA TYR A 62 11.75 20.54 11.82
C TYR A 62 12.48 20.55 10.50
N ILE A 63 12.74 19.37 9.95
CA ILE A 63 13.38 19.18 8.65
C ILE A 63 12.33 18.61 7.70
N TYR A 64 12.10 19.35 6.62
CA TYR A 64 11.19 18.95 5.56
C TYR A 64 11.93 18.20 4.48
N GLN A 65 11.26 17.25 3.84
CA GLN A 65 11.82 16.43 2.78
C GLN A 65 10.99 16.53 1.50
N TYR A 66 11.63 16.91 0.41
CA TYR A 66 11.06 16.75 -0.92
C TYR A 66 11.36 15.33 -1.41
N LYS A 67 10.31 14.57 -1.71
CA LYS A 67 10.38 13.20 -2.21
C LYS A 67 9.89 13.16 -3.65
N ASP A 68 10.49 12.31 -4.49
CA ASP A 68 9.98 12.05 -5.82
C ASP A 68 8.81 11.04 -5.78
N HIS A 69 8.26 10.72 -6.95
CA HIS A 69 7.11 9.83 -7.11
C HIS A 69 7.34 8.38 -6.66
N LEU A 70 8.58 8.00 -6.38
CA LEU A 70 8.97 6.69 -5.85
C LEU A 70 9.33 6.75 -4.35
N GLY A 71 9.04 7.88 -3.68
CA GLY A 71 9.40 8.07 -2.28
C GLY A 71 10.89 8.32 -2.02
N ASN A 72 11.71 8.53 -3.06
CA ASN A 72 13.11 8.83 -2.88
C ASN A 72 13.28 10.24 -2.32
N VAL A 73 13.98 10.37 -1.20
CA VAL A 73 14.32 11.68 -0.64
C VAL A 73 15.32 12.36 -1.56
N ARG A 74 14.90 13.49 -2.17
CA ARG A 74 15.73 14.26 -3.10
C ARG A 74 16.39 15.47 -2.44
N LEU A 75 15.69 16.08 -1.50
CA LEU A 75 16.13 17.27 -0.80
C LEU A 75 15.62 17.25 0.64
N SER A 76 16.46 17.59 1.59
CA SER A 76 16.07 17.87 2.97
C SER A 76 16.41 19.34 3.27
N TYR A 77 15.50 20.10 3.88
CA TYR A 77 15.66 21.53 4.15
C TYR A 77 14.96 21.94 5.45
N ALA A 78 15.37 23.06 6.01
CA ALA A 78 14.75 23.62 7.20
C ALA A 78 14.78 25.15 7.13
N ASP A 79 13.68 25.80 7.52
CA ASP A 79 13.62 27.25 7.77
C ASP A 79 14.26 27.52 9.14
N SER A 80 15.58 27.67 9.15
CA SER A 80 16.36 27.72 10.38
C SER A 80 16.29 29.10 11.08
N ASP A 81 16.00 30.14 10.34
CA ASP A 81 15.85 31.51 10.84
C ASP A 81 14.37 31.90 11.05
N ASN A 82 13.43 31.01 10.71
CA ASN A 82 11.97 31.17 10.82
C ASN A 82 11.43 32.41 10.08
N ASN A 83 12.01 32.72 8.92
CA ASN A 83 11.58 33.85 8.10
C ASN A 83 10.47 33.48 7.08
N GLY A 84 10.09 32.20 6.97
CA GLY A 84 9.08 31.69 6.06
C GLY A 84 9.56 31.51 4.62
N SER A 85 10.87 31.57 4.38
CA SER A 85 11.50 31.39 3.06
C SER A 85 12.72 30.50 3.20
N ILE A 86 13.04 29.68 2.22
CA ILE A 86 14.21 28.81 2.25
C ILE A 86 15.38 29.45 1.45
N ASP A 87 16.46 29.76 2.12
CA ASP A 87 17.72 30.15 1.47
C ASP A 87 18.48 28.88 1.04
N ALA A 88 18.64 28.74 -0.28
CA ALA A 88 19.33 27.59 -0.87
C ALA A 88 20.80 27.46 -0.46
N ASN A 89 21.44 28.53 0.03
CA ASN A 89 22.86 28.52 0.43
C ASN A 89 23.07 28.08 1.88
N THR A 90 22.05 28.25 2.75
CA THR A 90 22.22 28.06 4.20
C THR A 90 21.23 27.07 4.81
N GLU A 91 20.11 26.81 4.17
CA GLU A 91 18.98 26.04 4.73
C GLU A 91 18.70 24.71 4.03
N ILE A 92 19.44 24.38 2.98
CA ILE A 92 19.47 23.04 2.44
C ILE A 92 20.35 22.16 3.33
N ILE A 93 19.75 21.13 3.91
CA ILE A 93 20.41 20.18 4.82
C ILE A 93 21.14 19.11 4.02
N SER A 94 20.46 18.49 3.06
CA SER A 94 21.06 17.49 2.17
C SER A 94 20.36 17.45 0.83
N GLU A 95 21.11 17.09 -0.22
CA GLU A 95 20.62 16.83 -1.56
C GLU A 95 21.07 15.44 -1.98
N LYS A 96 20.16 14.64 -2.55
CA LYS A 96 20.44 13.28 -3.00
C LYS A 96 19.94 13.07 -4.43
N ASN A 97 20.83 12.59 -5.27
CA ASN A 97 20.54 12.19 -6.64
C ASN A 97 20.86 10.71 -6.81
N TYR A 98 19.98 9.99 -7.49
CA TYR A 98 20.07 8.54 -7.64
C TYR A 98 20.10 8.14 -9.11
N TYR A 99 20.87 7.12 -9.43
CA TYR A 99 20.68 6.34 -10.65
C TYR A 99 19.35 5.56 -10.56
N PRO A 100 18.80 5.08 -11.69
CA PRO A 100 17.49 4.39 -11.68
C PRO A 100 17.36 3.28 -10.64
N PHE A 101 18.39 2.52 -10.39
CA PHE A 101 18.42 1.45 -9.38
C PHE A 101 18.86 1.91 -7.99
N GLY A 102 18.81 3.19 -7.70
CA GLY A 102 19.00 3.71 -6.34
C GLY A 102 20.45 3.95 -5.91
N LEU A 103 21.43 3.63 -6.77
CA LEU A 103 22.81 3.99 -6.48
C LEU A 103 22.93 5.52 -6.43
N THR A 104 23.48 6.03 -5.33
CA THR A 104 23.64 7.48 -5.12
C THR A 104 24.72 8.03 -6.03
N HIS A 105 24.46 9.15 -6.70
CA HIS A 105 25.46 9.86 -7.50
C HIS A 105 26.57 10.40 -6.62
N LYS A 106 27.81 10.16 -6.98
CA LYS A 106 28.98 10.75 -6.34
C LYS A 106 29.31 12.12 -6.96
N GLY A 107 29.57 13.13 -6.11
CA GLY A 107 29.95 14.47 -6.55
C GLY A 107 28.81 15.43 -6.89
N TYR A 108 27.56 14.96 -6.82
CA TYR A 108 26.36 15.78 -7.00
C TYR A 108 25.50 15.86 -5.74
N ASN A 109 25.79 15.02 -4.75
CA ASN A 109 25.09 15.01 -3.47
C ASN A 109 25.93 15.81 -2.49
N ASN A 110 25.72 17.10 -2.44
CA ASN A 110 26.45 17.97 -1.53
C ASN A 110 25.67 18.10 -0.23
N ILE A 111 26.31 17.79 0.89
CA ILE A 111 25.85 18.27 2.19
C ILE A 111 26.16 19.76 2.21
N ILE A 112 25.13 20.59 2.13
CA ILE A 112 25.30 22.05 2.07
C ILE A 112 25.41 22.62 3.47
N SER A 113 24.78 21.99 4.45
CA SER A 113 24.83 22.36 5.87
C SER A 113 25.62 21.34 6.68
N GLY A 114 26.50 21.79 7.56
CA GLY A 114 27.21 20.93 8.52
C GLY A 114 26.33 20.33 9.62
N ASN A 115 25.01 20.56 9.58
CA ASN A 115 24.03 20.14 10.58
C ASN A 115 23.18 18.97 10.11
N SER A 116 23.65 18.14 9.16
CA SER A 116 22.89 16.97 8.74
C SER A 116 22.80 15.91 9.86
N ASN A 117 21.63 15.30 10.00
CA ASN A 117 21.42 14.18 10.92
C ASN A 117 21.83 12.89 10.22
N ALA A 118 22.96 12.31 10.61
CA ALA A 118 23.52 11.12 9.97
C ALA A 118 22.59 9.90 10.03
N ALA A 119 21.78 9.76 11.10
CA ALA A 119 20.81 8.68 11.22
C ALA A 119 19.64 8.88 10.26
N ALA A 120 19.10 10.11 10.14
CA ALA A 120 18.01 10.42 9.23
C ALA A 120 18.47 10.37 7.76
N ASP A 121 19.72 10.74 7.48
CA ASP A 121 20.28 10.69 6.13
C ASP A 121 20.41 9.26 5.56
N LYS A 122 20.38 8.22 6.41
CA LYS A 122 20.35 6.84 5.94
C LYS A 122 19.04 6.45 5.26
N PHE A 123 17.95 7.17 5.52
CA PHE A 123 16.65 6.94 4.90
C PHE A 123 16.52 7.77 3.63
N GLY A 124 16.87 7.19 2.49
CA GLY A 124 16.97 7.92 1.22
C GLY A 124 16.20 7.31 0.08
N TYR A 125 16.75 6.31 -0.58
CA TYR A 125 16.12 5.63 -1.71
C TYR A 125 14.90 4.83 -1.24
N ASN A 126 13.73 5.08 -1.85
CA ASN A 126 12.41 4.55 -1.45
C ASN A 126 12.09 4.70 0.05
N GLY A 127 12.73 5.64 0.74
CA GLY A 127 12.60 5.78 2.19
C GLY A 127 13.24 4.67 3.02
N LYS A 128 13.96 3.74 2.40
CA LYS A 128 14.59 2.58 3.08
C LYS A 128 15.89 2.97 3.75
N GLU A 129 16.21 2.26 4.84
CA GLU A 129 17.44 2.49 5.61
C GLU A 129 18.66 1.93 4.89
N LEU A 130 19.67 2.77 4.67
CA LEU A 130 20.97 2.33 4.17
C LEU A 130 21.81 1.78 5.33
N ASN A 131 22.19 0.54 5.25
CA ASN A 131 23.17 -0.11 6.12
C ASN A 131 24.57 0.04 5.50
N ASP A 132 25.22 1.16 5.79
CA ASP A 132 26.57 1.49 5.35
C ASP A 132 27.67 0.93 6.27
N GLU A 133 27.25 0.35 7.38
CA GLU A 133 28.14 -0.21 8.37
C GLU A 133 28.95 -1.38 7.78
N LEU A 134 30.19 -1.46 8.18
CA LEU A 134 31.15 -2.48 7.74
C LEU A 134 31.38 -2.51 6.23
N GLY A 135 30.99 -1.46 5.50
CA GLY A 135 31.13 -1.35 4.05
C GLY A 135 30.15 -2.21 3.25
N LEU A 136 28.97 -2.48 3.83
CA LEU A 136 27.92 -3.26 3.14
C LEU A 136 27.20 -2.43 2.07
N ASP A 137 26.83 -1.19 2.38
CA ASP A 137 26.07 -0.27 1.51
C ASP A 137 24.75 -0.89 0.97
N TRP A 138 24.08 -1.68 1.81
CA TRP A 138 22.81 -2.31 1.45
C TRP A 138 21.61 -1.56 2.00
N LEU A 139 20.52 -1.51 1.23
CA LEU A 139 19.24 -0.97 1.67
C LEU A 139 18.42 -2.09 2.31
N ASP A 140 17.88 -1.79 3.48
CA ASP A 140 17.05 -2.69 4.26
C ASP A 140 15.57 -2.50 3.88
N TYR A 141 15.01 -3.51 3.21
CA TYR A 141 13.57 -3.57 2.86
C TYR A 141 12.76 -4.46 3.82
N GLY A 142 13.34 -4.85 4.95
CA GLY A 142 12.73 -5.75 5.92
C GLY A 142 13.03 -7.21 5.60
N SER A 143 12.26 -7.85 4.75
CA SER A 143 12.44 -9.25 4.37
C SER A 143 13.71 -9.51 3.54
N ARG A 144 14.18 -8.52 2.79
CA ARG A 144 15.37 -8.64 1.91
C ARG A 144 16.29 -7.45 2.03
N ASN A 145 17.58 -7.69 1.75
CA ASN A 145 18.57 -6.63 1.58
C ASN A 145 18.80 -6.38 0.10
N TYR A 146 18.86 -5.12 -0.29
CA TYR A 146 19.04 -4.67 -1.66
C TYR A 146 20.37 -3.98 -1.86
N ASP A 147 21.12 -4.39 -2.88
CA ASP A 147 22.35 -3.74 -3.28
C ASP A 147 22.10 -2.85 -4.52
N ALA A 148 22.10 -1.54 -4.28
CA ALA A 148 21.84 -0.55 -5.32
C ALA A 148 22.97 -0.47 -6.36
N SER A 149 24.18 -0.92 -6.03
CA SER A 149 25.32 -0.96 -6.97
C SER A 149 25.19 -2.07 -7.99
N LEU A 150 24.56 -3.17 -7.59
CA LEU A 150 24.24 -4.31 -8.43
C LEU A 150 22.85 -4.23 -9.06
N GLY A 151 21.95 -3.40 -8.47
CA GLY A 151 20.55 -3.32 -8.85
C GLY A 151 19.81 -4.62 -8.57
N ARG A 152 20.14 -5.34 -7.48
CA ARG A 152 19.64 -6.68 -7.19
C ARG A 152 19.43 -6.93 -5.71
N TRP A 153 18.52 -7.84 -5.43
CA TRP A 153 18.38 -8.44 -4.11
C TRP A 153 19.60 -9.28 -3.76
N MET A 154 19.98 -9.26 -2.49
CA MET A 154 21.07 -10.09 -1.96
C MET A 154 20.58 -11.46 -1.48
N ASN A 155 19.29 -11.62 -1.30
CA ASN A 155 18.59 -12.84 -0.93
C ASN A 155 17.74 -13.31 -2.12
N ILE A 156 17.55 -14.62 -2.24
CA ILE A 156 16.60 -15.21 -3.20
C ILE A 156 15.20 -14.71 -2.87
N ASP A 157 14.45 -14.30 -3.90
CA ASP A 157 13.04 -13.98 -3.75
C ASP A 157 12.29 -15.22 -3.24
N PRO A 158 11.60 -15.15 -2.10
CA PRO A 158 10.77 -16.26 -1.63
C PRO A 158 9.72 -16.71 -2.65
N LYS A 159 9.37 -15.82 -3.60
CA LYS A 159 8.40 -16.07 -4.68
C LYS A 159 9.07 -16.33 -6.04
N ALA A 160 10.36 -16.64 -6.08
CA ALA A 160 11.11 -16.86 -7.33
C ALA A 160 10.49 -17.93 -8.24
N ASP A 161 9.84 -18.95 -7.65
CA ASP A 161 9.18 -20.02 -8.40
C ASP A 161 7.97 -19.54 -9.20
N LEU A 162 7.42 -18.36 -8.88
CA LEU A 162 6.28 -17.76 -9.58
C LEU A 162 6.72 -16.97 -10.82
N LEU A 163 8.01 -16.65 -10.91
CA LEU A 163 8.59 -15.84 -11.98
C LEU A 163 9.63 -16.65 -12.77
N GLU A 164 9.22 -17.78 -13.35
CA GLU A 164 10.10 -18.69 -14.11
C GLU A 164 10.95 -17.99 -15.20
N MET A 165 10.46 -16.85 -15.72
CA MET A 165 11.12 -16.05 -16.75
C MET A 165 12.07 -14.98 -16.18
N SER A 166 12.15 -14.82 -14.85
CA SER A 166 12.93 -13.77 -14.19
C SER A 166 14.01 -14.35 -13.28
N SER A 167 15.05 -13.57 -13.05
CA SER A 167 16.06 -13.93 -12.05
C SER A 167 15.45 -13.87 -10.63
N PRO A 168 15.72 -14.84 -9.74
CA PRO A 168 15.28 -14.80 -8.35
C PRO A 168 15.87 -13.65 -7.53
N TYR A 169 16.75 -12.87 -8.11
CA TYR A 169 17.38 -11.69 -7.51
C TYR A 169 16.95 -10.39 -8.19
N VAL A 170 15.94 -10.43 -9.08
CA VAL A 170 15.49 -9.25 -9.81
C VAL A 170 14.80 -8.27 -8.87
N TYR A 171 15.17 -6.99 -8.95
CA TYR A 171 14.52 -5.89 -8.26
C TYR A 171 13.55 -5.20 -9.22
N ALA A 172 12.31 -4.95 -8.75
CA ALA A 172 11.29 -4.18 -9.44
C ALA A 172 11.13 -4.58 -10.94
N LEU A 173 11.23 -5.88 -11.26
CA LEU A 173 11.19 -6.44 -12.63
C LEU A 173 12.12 -5.73 -13.62
N ASN A 174 13.28 -5.23 -13.17
CA ASN A 174 14.20 -4.36 -13.90
C ASN A 174 13.59 -3.03 -14.40
N SER A 175 12.53 -2.54 -13.75
CA SER A 175 11.82 -1.29 -14.08
C SER A 175 11.69 -0.37 -12.85
N PRO A 176 12.80 -0.04 -12.17
CA PRO A 176 12.80 0.67 -10.89
C PRO A 176 12.37 2.13 -10.95
N LEU A 177 12.15 2.69 -12.14
CA LEU A 177 11.55 4.00 -12.34
C LEU A 177 10.01 3.96 -12.37
N VAL A 178 9.44 2.76 -12.39
CA VAL A 178 8.00 2.52 -12.47
C VAL A 178 7.49 1.75 -11.26
N TYR A 179 8.31 0.83 -10.74
CA TYR A 179 7.95 -0.07 -9.65
C TYR A 179 8.87 0.15 -8.44
N ILE A 180 8.25 0.08 -7.27
CA ILE A 180 8.92 -0.04 -5.97
C ILE A 180 8.53 -1.42 -5.42
N ASP A 181 9.41 -2.04 -4.65
CA ASP A 181 9.11 -3.21 -3.86
C ASP A 181 9.00 -2.74 -2.40
N GLU A 182 7.79 -2.58 -1.92
CA GLU A 182 7.51 -2.28 -0.51
C GLU A 182 6.75 -3.47 0.08
N ASP A 183 6.99 -3.80 1.35
CA ASP A 183 6.20 -4.81 2.05
C ASP A 183 4.76 -4.31 2.20
N GLY A 184 3.87 -4.77 1.32
CA GLY A 184 2.50 -4.27 1.22
C GLY A 184 1.48 -5.40 1.14
N GLU A 185 0.22 -5.07 0.89
CA GLU A 185 -0.90 -6.00 0.88
C GLU A 185 -1.25 -6.42 -0.55
N LEU A 186 -1.79 -7.65 -0.72
CA LEU A 186 -2.22 -8.15 -2.02
C LEU A 186 -3.58 -7.53 -2.42
N PRO A 187 -3.64 -6.66 -3.42
CA PRO A 187 -4.92 -6.17 -3.95
C PRO A 187 -5.58 -7.20 -4.86
N ILE A 188 -6.85 -7.50 -4.58
CA ILE A 188 -7.74 -8.29 -5.43
C ILE A 188 -8.72 -7.33 -6.10
N LEU A 189 -8.67 -7.23 -7.43
CA LEU A 189 -9.49 -6.31 -8.21
C LEU A 189 -10.55 -7.07 -9.00
N ILE A 190 -11.82 -6.88 -8.63
CA ILE A 190 -12.97 -7.57 -9.22
C ILE A 190 -13.72 -6.63 -10.16
N ASN A 191 -13.56 -6.83 -11.46
CA ASN A 191 -14.17 -5.97 -12.47
C ASN A 191 -15.69 -6.15 -12.58
N GLY A 192 -16.36 -5.10 -13.06
CA GLY A 192 -17.78 -5.15 -13.42
C GLY A 192 -18.02 -5.70 -14.82
N LYS A 193 -19.15 -5.29 -15.41
CA LYS A 193 -19.49 -5.67 -16.78
C LYS A 193 -18.51 -5.10 -17.78
N THR A 194 -18.02 -5.94 -18.70
CA THR A 194 -17.22 -5.54 -19.84
C THR A 194 -17.85 -6.01 -21.14
N THR A 195 -17.65 -5.24 -22.21
CA THR A 195 -18.09 -5.59 -23.58
C THR A 195 -16.99 -6.30 -24.36
N SER A 196 -15.78 -6.34 -23.84
CA SER A 196 -14.62 -6.99 -24.47
C SER A 196 -14.12 -8.14 -23.60
N ASP A 197 -13.90 -9.29 -24.22
CA ASP A 197 -13.33 -10.45 -23.50
C ASP A 197 -11.90 -10.19 -23.05
N SER A 198 -11.15 -9.32 -23.74
CA SER A 198 -9.79 -8.94 -23.36
C SER A 198 -9.70 -8.10 -22.08
N LYS A 199 -10.82 -7.56 -21.60
CA LYS A 199 -10.88 -6.78 -20.34
C LYS A 199 -11.37 -7.59 -19.15
N ARG A 200 -11.59 -8.91 -19.30
CA ARG A 200 -12.06 -9.79 -18.23
C ARG A 200 -10.89 -10.27 -17.40
N ALA A 201 -10.96 -10.09 -16.11
CA ALA A 201 -9.87 -10.42 -15.20
C ALA A 201 -8.52 -9.85 -15.69
N ASP A 202 -8.53 -8.60 -16.15
CA ASP A 202 -7.39 -7.97 -16.79
C ASP A 202 -7.22 -6.52 -16.34
N GLU A 203 -5.98 -6.05 -16.27
CA GLU A 203 -5.66 -4.70 -15.85
C GLU A 203 -6.29 -3.62 -16.74
N SER A 204 -6.50 -3.91 -18.03
CA SER A 204 -7.08 -2.96 -19.00
C SER A 204 -8.54 -2.58 -18.73
N TYR A 205 -9.22 -3.26 -17.80
CA TYR A 205 -10.51 -2.83 -17.27
C TYR A 205 -10.36 -1.60 -16.37
N TRP A 206 -9.30 -1.58 -15.58
CA TRP A 206 -9.00 -0.55 -14.61
C TRP A 206 -8.22 0.58 -15.26
N THR A 207 -8.48 1.82 -14.87
CA THR A 207 -7.71 2.93 -15.42
C THR A 207 -6.31 2.95 -14.82
N THR A 208 -5.34 3.48 -15.56
CA THR A 208 -3.99 3.68 -15.06
C THR A 208 -3.97 4.49 -13.76
N GLU A 209 -4.88 5.47 -13.63
CA GLU A 209 -4.98 6.30 -12.43
C GLU A 209 -5.46 5.50 -11.20
N ILE A 210 -6.48 4.64 -11.37
CA ILE A 210 -6.97 3.76 -10.30
C ILE A 210 -5.88 2.79 -9.89
N LEU A 211 -5.23 2.14 -10.86
CA LEU A 211 -4.15 1.20 -10.58
C LEU A 211 -2.97 1.86 -9.87
N ASN A 212 -2.57 3.04 -10.32
CA ASN A 212 -1.53 3.81 -9.67
C ASN A 212 -1.93 4.25 -8.26
N THR A 213 -3.20 4.62 -8.05
CA THR A 213 -3.70 4.96 -6.72
C THR A 213 -3.63 3.77 -5.77
N ILE A 214 -4.03 2.58 -6.19
CA ILE A 214 -3.93 1.36 -5.39
C ILE A 214 -2.47 1.00 -5.13
N LYS A 215 -1.67 0.91 -6.18
CA LYS A 215 -0.25 0.52 -6.10
C LYS A 215 0.62 1.51 -5.30
N ASN A 216 0.32 2.80 -5.37
CA ASN A 216 1.08 3.85 -4.68
C ASN A 216 0.41 4.33 -3.38
N SER A 217 -0.62 3.63 -2.93
CA SER A 217 -1.35 4.00 -1.72
C SER A 217 -0.51 3.84 -0.44
N GLY A 218 0.56 3.04 -0.48
CA GLY A 218 1.30 2.64 0.72
C GLY A 218 0.56 1.55 1.54
N ILE A 219 -0.61 1.09 1.06
CA ILE A 219 -1.37 -0.01 1.65
C ILE A 219 -1.15 -1.28 0.83
N ALA A 220 -1.21 -1.19 -0.50
CA ALA A 220 -0.93 -2.30 -1.40
C ALA A 220 0.57 -2.49 -1.61
N ASN A 221 0.98 -3.72 -1.84
CA ASN A 221 2.35 -4.04 -2.26
C ASN A 221 2.58 -3.54 -3.70
N PRO A 222 3.34 -2.49 -3.96
CA PRO A 222 3.55 -1.95 -5.31
C PRO A 222 4.38 -2.89 -6.20
N GLY A 223 5.21 -3.74 -5.58
CA GLY A 223 5.96 -4.81 -6.26
C GLY A 223 5.22 -6.15 -6.23
N GLY A 224 4.16 -6.26 -5.41
CA GLY A 224 3.28 -7.40 -5.33
C GLY A 224 2.40 -7.55 -6.56
N GLY A 225 1.96 -8.76 -6.81
CA GLY A 225 0.97 -9.02 -7.85
C GLY A 225 -0.35 -8.34 -7.53
N VAL A 226 -1.09 -7.99 -8.56
CA VAL A 226 -2.52 -7.67 -8.46
C VAL A 226 -3.28 -8.87 -8.97
N HIS A 227 -4.20 -9.40 -8.16
CA HIS A 227 -5.03 -10.50 -8.57
C HIS A 227 -6.31 -9.97 -9.24
N TYR A 228 -6.40 -10.13 -10.56
CA TYR A 228 -7.56 -9.65 -11.33
C TYR A 228 -8.60 -10.74 -11.47
N VAL A 229 -9.87 -10.42 -11.16
CA VAL A 229 -10.99 -11.36 -11.17
C VAL A 229 -12.12 -10.84 -12.05
N ASP A 230 -12.69 -11.70 -12.88
CA ASP A 230 -13.86 -11.36 -13.72
C ASP A 230 -15.16 -11.41 -12.91
N GLY A 231 -15.55 -10.29 -12.33
CA GLY A 231 -16.79 -10.13 -11.56
C GLY A 231 -18.07 -10.16 -12.41
N ASN A 232 -17.95 -10.19 -13.73
CA ASN A 232 -19.09 -10.42 -14.63
C ASN A 232 -19.22 -11.90 -15.06
N ARG A 233 -18.39 -12.78 -14.50
CA ARG A 233 -18.47 -14.23 -14.72
C ARG A 233 -19.76 -14.79 -14.14
N GLY A 234 -20.45 -15.61 -14.93
CA GLY A 234 -21.58 -16.40 -14.47
C GLY A 234 -21.14 -17.63 -13.69
N HIS A 235 -22.07 -18.58 -13.49
CA HIS A 235 -21.78 -19.84 -12.81
C HIS A 235 -20.58 -20.57 -13.48
N LYS A 236 -19.88 -21.41 -12.71
CA LYS A 236 -18.67 -22.19 -13.03
C LYS A 236 -18.59 -22.76 -14.46
N TYR A 237 -19.74 -23.06 -15.07
CA TYR A 237 -19.82 -23.72 -16.38
C TYR A 237 -20.32 -22.81 -17.52
N SER A 238 -20.71 -21.57 -17.23
CA SER A 238 -21.15 -20.65 -18.26
C SER A 238 -20.01 -19.66 -18.57
N LYS A 239 -19.55 -19.67 -19.80
CA LYS A 239 -18.79 -18.51 -20.29
C LYS A 239 -19.72 -17.32 -20.20
N ALA A 240 -19.33 -16.25 -19.52
CA ALA A 240 -20.12 -15.03 -19.49
C ALA A 240 -20.34 -14.56 -20.93
N THR A 241 -21.56 -14.67 -21.41
CA THR A 241 -21.92 -14.20 -22.75
C THR A 241 -22.10 -12.68 -22.71
N LYS A 242 -22.09 -12.02 -23.87
CA LYS A 242 -22.34 -10.58 -24.02
C LYS A 242 -23.65 -10.10 -23.34
N TRP A 243 -24.58 -11.03 -23.07
CA TRP A 243 -25.86 -10.83 -22.41
C TRP A 243 -26.05 -11.68 -21.14
N GLY A 244 -24.99 -12.19 -20.65
CA GLY A 244 -24.59 -13.10 -19.62
C GLY A 244 -25.51 -13.45 -18.47
N ASP A 245 -25.23 -14.59 -17.98
CA ASP A 245 -25.91 -15.40 -16.94
C ASP A 245 -25.91 -14.76 -15.52
N ALA A 246 -25.28 -13.63 -15.32
CA ALA A 246 -25.15 -12.96 -14.04
C ALA A 246 -26.07 -11.73 -13.93
N THR A 247 -27.36 -11.87 -14.30
CA THR A 247 -28.32 -10.76 -14.23
C THR A 247 -28.68 -10.41 -12.78
N PHE A 248 -28.72 -11.39 -11.88
CA PHE A 248 -29.11 -11.21 -10.49
C PHE A 248 -27.93 -11.25 -9.52
N ALA A 249 -27.99 -10.41 -8.48
CA ALA A 249 -26.96 -10.30 -7.45
C ALA A 249 -26.59 -11.64 -6.79
N ASN A 250 -27.59 -12.44 -6.41
CA ASN A 250 -27.39 -13.75 -5.78
C ASN A 250 -26.68 -14.78 -6.69
N VAL A 251 -26.85 -14.69 -8.00
CA VAL A 251 -26.17 -15.57 -8.97
C VAL A 251 -24.70 -15.18 -9.07
N ARG A 252 -24.43 -13.86 -9.08
CA ARG A 252 -23.04 -13.33 -9.10
C ARG A 252 -22.31 -13.66 -7.81
N SER A 253 -22.96 -13.52 -6.65
CA SER A 253 -22.36 -13.89 -5.36
C SER A 253 -21.96 -15.37 -5.33
N LYS A 254 -22.83 -16.28 -5.79
CA LYS A 254 -22.48 -17.70 -5.91
C LYS A 254 -21.31 -17.93 -6.87
N ALA A 255 -21.25 -17.21 -7.99
CA ALA A 255 -20.15 -17.32 -8.93
C ALA A 255 -18.82 -16.83 -8.29
N GLY A 256 -18.86 -15.77 -7.48
CA GLY A 256 -17.72 -15.29 -6.69
C GLY A 256 -17.21 -16.35 -5.72
N SER A 257 -18.10 -17.00 -5.00
CA SER A 257 -17.73 -18.08 -4.08
C SER A 257 -17.04 -19.27 -4.78
N TYR A 258 -17.45 -19.63 -5.99
CA TYR A 258 -16.74 -20.65 -6.79
C TYR A 258 -15.37 -20.17 -7.24
N ALA A 259 -15.29 -18.94 -7.73
CA ALA A 259 -14.02 -18.36 -8.20
C ALA A 259 -12.98 -18.29 -7.07
N ALA A 260 -13.35 -17.85 -5.87
CA ALA A 260 -12.45 -17.84 -4.73
C ALA A 260 -11.88 -19.22 -4.39
N SER A 261 -12.69 -20.28 -4.60
CA SER A 261 -12.21 -21.66 -4.40
C SER A 261 -11.24 -22.10 -5.49
N GLU A 262 -11.42 -21.64 -6.73
CA GLU A 262 -10.51 -21.92 -7.86
C GLU A 262 -9.22 -21.12 -7.73
N ASP A 263 -9.31 -19.86 -7.29
CA ASP A 263 -8.17 -18.94 -7.16
C ASP A 263 -7.35 -19.17 -5.89
N TRP A 264 -7.84 -19.97 -4.93
CA TRP A 264 -7.26 -20.13 -3.61
C TRP A 264 -5.76 -20.44 -3.61
N SER A 265 -5.33 -21.42 -4.40
CA SER A 265 -3.92 -21.77 -4.48
C SER A 265 -3.06 -20.67 -5.10
N SER A 266 -3.62 -19.96 -6.08
CA SER A 266 -2.96 -18.82 -6.69
C SER A 266 -2.80 -17.65 -5.72
N ILE A 267 -3.85 -17.34 -4.93
CA ILE A 267 -3.80 -16.32 -3.88
C ILE A 267 -2.74 -16.67 -2.84
N LEU A 268 -2.77 -17.91 -2.30
CA LEU A 268 -1.79 -18.35 -1.30
C LEU A 268 -0.35 -18.26 -1.78
N SER A 269 -0.12 -18.47 -3.08
CA SER A 269 1.21 -18.39 -3.66
C SER A 269 1.71 -16.96 -3.87
N GLN A 270 0.80 -15.99 -3.85
CA GLN A 270 1.12 -14.56 -4.01
C GLN A 270 1.33 -13.84 -2.67
N LEU A 271 0.81 -14.44 -1.56
CA LEU A 271 0.91 -13.83 -0.25
C LEU A 271 2.28 -14.07 0.40
N GLU A 272 2.81 -13.03 0.98
CA GLU A 272 4.07 -13.09 1.71
C GLU A 272 3.98 -13.95 2.96
N ARG A 273 5.10 -14.60 3.26
CA ARG A 273 5.24 -15.47 4.42
C ARG A 273 6.41 -15.01 5.28
N ASP A 274 6.18 -15.01 6.55
CA ASP A 274 7.26 -14.86 7.53
C ASP A 274 8.32 -15.97 7.32
N PRO A 275 9.58 -15.61 7.12
CA PRO A 275 10.62 -16.57 6.75
C PRO A 275 10.99 -17.53 7.91
N GLU A 276 10.70 -17.18 9.16
CA GLU A 276 11.03 -18.00 10.32
C GLU A 276 9.90 -19.00 10.63
N THR A 277 8.65 -18.56 10.53
CA THR A 277 7.50 -19.38 10.88
C THR A 277 6.83 -20.03 9.67
N GLY A 278 7.11 -19.54 8.44
CA GLY A 278 6.46 -19.94 7.20
C GLY A 278 4.99 -19.51 7.11
N LYS A 279 4.50 -18.74 8.08
CA LYS A 279 3.12 -18.27 8.11
C LYS A 279 2.94 -17.04 7.26
N ILE A 280 1.76 -16.92 6.64
CA ILE A 280 1.38 -15.76 5.86
C ILE A 280 1.15 -14.57 6.79
N THR A 281 1.81 -13.47 6.50
CA THR A 281 1.73 -12.19 7.23
C THR A 281 1.06 -11.11 6.39
N GLU A 282 1.10 -11.25 5.07
CA GLU A 282 0.53 -10.28 4.14
C GLU A 282 -1.00 -10.29 4.20
N LYS A 283 -1.59 -9.12 4.14
CA LYS A 283 -3.04 -8.92 4.10
C LYS A 283 -3.56 -8.82 2.66
N ILE A 284 -4.86 -8.93 2.52
CA ILE A 284 -5.58 -8.89 1.25
C ILE A 284 -6.53 -7.70 1.26
N GLN A 285 -6.49 -6.89 0.21
CA GLN A 285 -7.47 -5.84 -0.05
C GLN A 285 -8.36 -6.23 -1.22
N ILE A 286 -9.64 -5.99 -1.11
CA ILE A 286 -10.58 -6.33 -2.17
C ILE A 286 -11.24 -5.05 -2.70
N TYR A 287 -11.04 -4.77 -3.97
CA TYR A 287 -11.67 -3.67 -4.69
C TYR A 287 -12.63 -4.21 -5.71
N THR A 288 -13.85 -3.72 -5.71
CA THR A 288 -14.88 -4.13 -6.67
C THR A 288 -15.41 -2.92 -7.43
N HIS A 289 -15.94 -3.16 -8.62
CA HIS A 289 -16.64 -2.14 -9.36
C HIS A 289 -17.93 -2.69 -10.00
N SER A 290 -19.03 -1.91 -9.91
CA SER A 290 -20.28 -2.20 -10.60
C SER A 290 -20.82 -3.60 -10.23
N ARG A 291 -21.06 -4.45 -11.23
CA ARG A 291 -21.50 -5.86 -11.04
C ARG A 291 -20.51 -6.71 -10.24
N GLY A 292 -19.26 -6.31 -10.21
CA GLY A 292 -18.22 -6.95 -9.39
C GLY A 292 -18.52 -6.91 -7.90
N ALA A 293 -19.30 -5.94 -7.40
CA ALA A 293 -19.64 -5.87 -5.98
C ALA A 293 -20.41 -7.11 -5.51
N ALA A 294 -21.45 -7.54 -6.21
CA ALA A 294 -22.20 -8.74 -5.86
C ALA A 294 -21.34 -10.03 -5.95
N PHE A 295 -20.46 -10.09 -6.93
CA PHE A 295 -19.49 -11.17 -7.06
C PHE A 295 -18.48 -11.14 -5.90
N GLY A 296 -17.98 -9.94 -5.56
CA GLY A 296 -17.04 -9.70 -4.47
C GLY A 296 -17.57 -10.14 -3.11
N VAL A 297 -18.85 -9.96 -2.82
CA VAL A 297 -19.45 -10.46 -1.57
C VAL A 297 -19.23 -11.97 -1.44
N GLY A 298 -19.65 -12.75 -2.42
CA GLY A 298 -19.49 -14.20 -2.35
C GLY A 298 -18.03 -14.67 -2.44
N TYR A 299 -17.19 -13.92 -3.16
CA TYR A 299 -15.75 -14.15 -3.25
C TYR A 299 -15.10 -13.97 -1.87
N THR A 300 -15.37 -12.86 -1.21
CA THR A 300 -14.83 -12.53 0.11
C THR A 300 -15.31 -13.51 1.18
N GLU A 301 -16.60 -13.81 1.24
CA GLU A 301 -17.15 -14.76 2.22
C GLU A 301 -16.50 -16.15 2.08
N LYS A 302 -16.29 -16.61 0.85
CA LYS A 302 -15.59 -17.87 0.60
C LYS A 302 -14.11 -17.81 0.93
N LEU A 303 -13.46 -16.69 0.65
CA LEU A 303 -12.06 -16.49 1.01
C LEU A 303 -11.87 -16.55 2.53
N LEU A 304 -12.74 -15.87 3.31
CA LEU A 304 -12.72 -15.91 4.77
C LEU A 304 -12.98 -17.35 5.31
N GLU A 305 -13.89 -18.11 4.68
CA GLU A 305 -14.10 -19.53 5.02
C GLU A 305 -12.82 -20.35 4.79
N LEU A 306 -12.14 -20.15 3.65
CA LEU A 306 -10.91 -20.86 3.30
C LEU A 306 -9.74 -20.47 4.21
N ILE A 307 -9.60 -19.20 4.57
CA ILE A 307 -8.63 -18.72 5.56
C ILE A 307 -8.88 -19.41 6.91
N LYS A 308 -10.11 -19.39 7.38
CA LYS A 308 -10.48 -20.05 8.65
C LYS A 308 -10.18 -21.54 8.63
N LYS A 309 -10.45 -22.23 7.52
CA LYS A 309 -10.17 -23.66 7.35
C LYS A 309 -8.68 -23.99 7.34
N ASN A 310 -7.85 -23.07 6.90
CA ASN A 310 -6.40 -23.19 6.80
C ASN A 310 -5.68 -22.22 7.75
N SER A 311 -6.26 -21.98 8.92
CA SER A 311 -5.81 -20.96 9.86
C SER A 311 -4.37 -21.17 10.37
N ASP A 312 -3.87 -22.38 10.32
CA ASP A 312 -2.50 -22.76 10.63
C ASP A 312 -1.45 -22.14 9.69
N GLN A 313 -1.85 -21.77 8.47
CA GLN A 313 -0.96 -21.14 7.49
C GLN A 313 -0.77 -19.62 7.71
N PHE A 314 -1.58 -18.98 8.55
CA PHE A 314 -1.59 -17.54 8.75
C PHE A 314 -1.04 -17.14 10.12
N ALA A 315 -0.36 -16.00 10.19
CA ALA A 315 0.09 -15.42 11.46
C ALA A 315 -1.11 -14.92 12.28
N ASP A 316 -2.02 -14.19 11.65
CA ASP A 316 -3.28 -13.74 12.22
C ASP A 316 -4.45 -14.07 11.29
N PRO A 317 -5.06 -15.26 11.40
CA PRO A 317 -6.15 -15.67 10.51
C PRO A 317 -7.44 -14.85 10.67
N SER A 318 -7.55 -14.03 11.71
CA SER A 318 -8.70 -13.15 11.93
C SER A 318 -8.62 -11.82 11.19
N ASN A 319 -7.42 -11.46 10.70
CA ASN A 319 -7.13 -10.16 10.09
C ASN A 319 -6.37 -10.28 8.76
N VAL A 320 -6.68 -11.31 7.98
CA VAL A 320 -6.03 -11.54 6.67
C VAL A 320 -6.65 -10.68 5.57
N VAL A 321 -7.98 -10.47 5.59
CA VAL A 321 -8.64 -9.56 4.66
C VAL A 321 -8.81 -8.23 5.38
N ASP A 322 -8.13 -7.20 4.90
CA ASP A 322 -8.09 -5.90 5.56
C ASP A 322 -9.40 -5.14 5.37
N PHE A 323 -9.84 -5.03 4.13
CA PHE A 323 -11.13 -4.40 3.81
C PHE A 323 -11.68 -4.82 2.44
N VAL A 324 -12.95 -4.47 2.20
CA VAL A 324 -13.60 -4.51 0.88
C VAL A 324 -14.09 -3.11 0.52
N TYR A 325 -13.69 -2.60 -0.63
CA TYR A 325 -14.11 -1.29 -1.14
C TYR A 325 -14.89 -1.45 -2.46
N ASN A 326 -16.18 -1.10 -2.41
CA ASN A 326 -17.11 -1.29 -3.51
C ASN A 326 -17.38 0.04 -4.21
N MET A 327 -16.99 0.18 -5.47
CA MET A 327 -17.23 1.36 -6.31
C MET A 327 -18.46 1.14 -7.19
N ALA A 328 -19.45 2.03 -7.10
CA ALA A 328 -20.71 1.96 -7.83
C ALA A 328 -21.38 0.58 -7.78
N PRO A 329 -21.70 0.02 -6.61
CA PRO A 329 -22.22 -1.35 -6.50
C PRO A 329 -23.56 -1.49 -7.22
N HIS A 330 -23.60 -2.24 -8.32
CA HIS A 330 -24.80 -2.45 -9.10
C HIS A 330 -25.80 -3.40 -8.40
N GLN A 331 -27.07 -2.97 -8.27
CA GLN A 331 -28.09 -3.63 -7.46
C GLN A 331 -27.74 -3.68 -5.97
N SER A 332 -27.28 -2.57 -5.43
CA SER A 332 -26.81 -2.42 -4.06
C SER A 332 -27.89 -2.73 -3.03
N ASP A 333 -29.15 -2.39 -3.28
CA ASP A 333 -30.33 -2.69 -2.45
C ASP A 333 -30.61 -4.19 -2.27
N PHE A 334 -30.00 -5.06 -3.08
CA PHE A 334 -30.07 -6.54 -2.94
C PHE A 334 -28.77 -7.13 -2.39
N LEU A 335 -27.84 -6.29 -1.93
CA LEU A 335 -26.54 -6.72 -1.43
C LEU A 335 -26.40 -6.48 0.07
N THR A 336 -25.78 -7.44 0.73
CA THR A 336 -25.30 -7.29 2.09
C THR A 336 -23.79 -7.47 2.08
N GLY A 337 -23.04 -6.57 2.72
CA GLY A 337 -21.60 -6.68 2.85
C GLY A 337 -21.13 -7.99 3.46
N PRO A 338 -19.96 -8.49 3.11
CA PRO A 338 -19.42 -9.73 3.66
C PRO A 338 -19.21 -9.59 5.17
N LYS A 339 -19.58 -10.64 5.93
CA LYS A 339 -19.42 -10.63 7.39
C LYS A 339 -18.00 -10.97 7.79
N GLY A 340 -17.49 -10.26 8.81
CA GLY A 340 -16.18 -10.56 9.40
C GLY A 340 -15.00 -9.81 8.73
N VAL A 341 -15.30 -8.81 7.93
CA VAL A 341 -14.34 -7.89 7.34
C VAL A 341 -15.00 -6.51 7.20
N ASP A 342 -14.24 -5.45 7.36
CA ASP A 342 -14.71 -4.10 7.12
C ASP A 342 -15.00 -3.91 5.63
N SER A 343 -16.21 -3.43 5.32
CA SER A 343 -16.66 -3.22 3.95
C SER A 343 -17.21 -1.81 3.80
N TYR A 344 -16.86 -1.15 2.72
CA TYR A 344 -17.28 0.21 2.39
C TYR A 344 -17.87 0.23 0.99
N SER A 345 -18.86 1.09 0.76
CA SER A 345 -19.38 1.33 -0.58
C SER A 345 -19.30 2.81 -0.94
N MET A 346 -19.09 3.09 -2.22
CA MET A 346 -18.91 4.43 -2.76
C MET A 346 -19.70 4.60 -4.03
N ASP A 347 -20.44 5.70 -4.11
CA ASP A 347 -21.20 6.08 -5.29
C ASP A 347 -21.20 7.61 -5.51
N HIS A 348 -21.70 8.02 -6.66
CA HIS A 348 -21.95 9.42 -7.00
C HIS A 348 -23.44 9.70 -7.10
N ASP A 349 -23.86 10.90 -6.66
CA ASP A 349 -25.22 11.34 -6.81
C ASP A 349 -25.62 11.33 -8.31
N GLY A 350 -26.75 10.71 -8.59
CA GLY A 350 -27.27 10.56 -9.95
C GLY A 350 -26.74 9.36 -10.74
N ASP A 351 -26.03 8.42 -10.11
CA ASP A 351 -25.76 7.11 -10.71
C ASP A 351 -27.07 6.33 -10.83
N MET A 352 -27.52 6.09 -12.05
CA MET A 352 -28.77 5.37 -12.33
C MET A 352 -28.67 3.85 -12.20
N LEU A 353 -27.48 3.30 -11.97
CA LEU A 353 -27.22 1.86 -11.90
C LEU A 353 -26.86 1.39 -10.50
N SER A 354 -26.67 2.33 -9.57
CA SER A 354 -26.40 2.08 -8.17
C SER A 354 -27.22 3.03 -7.33
N ASP A 355 -27.93 2.49 -6.35
CA ASP A 355 -28.68 3.28 -5.37
C ASP A 355 -27.88 3.48 -4.08
N ASN A 356 -26.67 2.88 -4.01
CA ASN A 356 -25.76 2.87 -2.87
C ASN A 356 -26.40 2.45 -1.53
N ASP A 357 -27.35 1.54 -1.60
CA ASP A 357 -28.13 1.04 -0.45
C ASP A 357 -27.65 -0.36 0.00
N MET A 358 -26.34 -0.61 -0.08
CA MET A 358 -25.75 -1.86 0.35
C MET A 358 -25.81 -1.98 1.89
N ASP A 359 -26.53 -2.98 2.39
CA ASP A 359 -26.61 -3.27 3.83
C ASP A 359 -25.32 -3.89 4.36
N GLY A 360 -25.10 -3.76 5.70
CA GLY A 360 -24.01 -4.45 6.39
C GLY A 360 -22.60 -4.01 5.99
N VAL A 361 -22.46 -2.80 5.44
CA VAL A 361 -21.20 -2.10 5.26
C VAL A 361 -20.93 -1.16 6.44
N GLN A 362 -19.68 -0.81 6.70
CA GLN A 362 -19.32 0.16 7.75
C GLN A 362 -19.80 1.56 7.39
N ALA A 363 -19.76 1.90 6.11
CA ALA A 363 -20.35 3.11 5.57
C ALA A 363 -20.65 2.96 4.06
N ALA A 364 -21.77 3.53 3.64
CA ALA A 364 -22.08 3.82 2.25
C ALA A 364 -21.90 5.34 2.01
N PHE A 365 -20.94 5.68 1.16
CA PHE A 365 -20.59 7.05 0.84
C PHE A 365 -21.23 7.46 -0.49
N THR A 366 -21.93 8.59 -0.52
CA THR A 366 -22.42 9.19 -1.77
C THR A 366 -21.89 10.60 -1.89
N THR A 367 -21.20 10.88 -3.00
CA THR A 367 -20.63 12.21 -3.26
C THR A 367 -21.52 13.01 -4.20
N ASP A 368 -21.52 14.34 -4.02
CA ASP A 368 -22.20 15.29 -4.87
C ASP A 368 -21.40 15.66 -6.14
N GLU A 369 -20.35 14.91 -6.45
CA GLU A 369 -19.52 15.15 -7.62
C GLU A 369 -20.36 15.03 -8.90
N LYS A 370 -20.59 16.18 -9.53
CA LYS A 370 -21.41 16.27 -10.76
C LYS A 370 -20.72 15.51 -11.88
N SER A 371 -21.17 14.30 -12.09
CA SER A 371 -20.67 13.46 -13.17
C SER A 371 -21.13 13.97 -14.53
N LYS A 372 -20.41 13.59 -15.59
CA LYS A 372 -20.75 13.87 -16.98
C LYS A 372 -21.96 13.03 -17.47
N GLY A 373 -23.09 13.09 -16.73
CA GLY A 373 -24.31 12.34 -17.00
C GLY A 373 -24.37 10.97 -16.31
N ALA A 374 -25.55 10.36 -16.26
CA ALA A 374 -25.88 9.16 -15.48
C ALA A 374 -24.94 7.96 -15.70
N PHE A 375 -24.43 7.75 -16.90
CA PHE A 375 -23.44 6.71 -17.18
C PHE A 375 -22.01 7.13 -16.82
N GLY A 376 -21.72 8.42 -16.74
CA GLY A 376 -20.43 8.93 -16.28
C GLY A 376 -20.23 8.74 -14.78
N ALA A 377 -21.31 8.85 -13.98
CA ALA A 377 -21.33 8.57 -12.56
C ALA A 377 -20.92 7.12 -12.25
N HIS A 378 -21.39 6.17 -13.06
CA HIS A 378 -21.10 4.75 -12.91
C HIS A 378 -19.74 4.34 -13.51
N SER A 379 -19.00 5.24 -14.12
CA SER A 379 -17.74 4.90 -14.77
C SER A 379 -16.62 4.73 -13.76
N ILE A 380 -15.82 3.68 -13.89
CA ILE A 380 -14.61 3.49 -13.06
C ILE A 380 -13.69 4.72 -13.05
N THR A 381 -13.71 5.52 -14.11
CA THR A 381 -12.90 6.74 -14.22
C THR A 381 -13.31 7.85 -13.26
N SER A 382 -14.53 7.81 -12.71
CA SER A 382 -15.02 8.84 -11.79
C SER A 382 -14.52 8.65 -10.34
N PHE A 383 -14.03 7.47 -9.99
CA PHE A 383 -13.70 7.10 -8.62
C PHE A 383 -12.27 7.40 -8.16
N ASN A 384 -11.45 8.03 -8.98
CA ASN A 384 -10.03 8.22 -8.65
C ASN A 384 -9.79 9.10 -7.40
N LYS A 385 -10.50 10.22 -7.25
CA LYS A 385 -10.41 11.10 -6.08
C LYS A 385 -10.88 10.38 -4.81
N ASN A 386 -12.03 9.70 -4.92
CA ASN A 386 -12.63 8.93 -3.84
C ASN A 386 -11.69 7.83 -3.36
N LEU A 387 -11.06 7.12 -4.28
CA LEU A 387 -10.11 6.07 -3.93
C LEU A 387 -8.85 6.64 -3.28
N LYS A 388 -8.32 7.77 -3.76
CA LYS A 388 -7.19 8.47 -3.12
C LYS A 388 -7.52 8.90 -1.69
N ALA A 389 -8.68 9.51 -1.47
CA ALA A 389 -9.12 9.92 -0.15
C ALA A 389 -9.34 8.71 0.77
N PHE A 390 -9.92 7.62 0.25
CA PHE A 390 -10.16 6.40 1.02
C PHE A 390 -8.84 5.73 1.43
N THR A 391 -7.92 5.54 0.51
CA THR A 391 -6.62 4.94 0.82
C THR A 391 -5.82 5.80 1.81
N SER A 392 -5.87 7.13 1.69
CA SER A 392 -5.30 8.04 2.68
C SER A 392 -5.94 7.89 4.05
N ALA A 393 -7.26 7.72 4.13
CA ALA A 393 -7.98 7.52 5.40
C ALA A 393 -7.61 6.19 6.06
N ILE A 394 -7.48 5.11 5.28
CA ILE A 394 -7.01 3.81 5.78
C ILE A 394 -5.59 3.92 6.36
N LEU A 395 -4.67 4.57 5.66
CA LEU A 395 -3.28 4.76 6.13
C LEU A 395 -3.17 5.56 7.43
N GLN A 396 -4.08 6.50 7.67
CA GLN A 396 -4.12 7.22 8.94
C GLN A 396 -4.50 6.30 10.10
N GLY A 397 -5.07 5.13 9.80
CA GLY A 397 -5.40 4.09 10.77
C GLY A 397 -6.57 4.48 11.69
N GLY A 398 -6.81 3.65 12.70
CA GLY A 398 -7.87 3.83 13.67
C GLY A 398 -9.01 2.84 13.48
N ALA A 399 -10.07 3.02 14.27
CA ALA A 399 -11.29 2.24 14.10
C ALA A 399 -12.03 2.65 12.81
N SER A 400 -12.96 1.82 12.34
CA SER A 400 -13.75 2.12 11.12
C SER A 400 -14.40 3.50 11.14
N GLN A 401 -14.77 4.01 12.32
CA GLN A 401 -15.31 5.36 12.44
C GLN A 401 -14.27 6.45 12.17
N ASP A 402 -13.00 6.23 12.52
CA ASP A 402 -11.91 7.17 12.21
C ASP A 402 -11.64 7.21 10.71
N VAL A 403 -11.66 6.05 10.05
CA VAL A 403 -11.54 5.94 8.58
C VAL A 403 -12.66 6.73 7.90
N ILE A 404 -13.92 6.58 8.36
CA ILE A 404 -15.08 7.33 7.84
C ILE A 404 -14.86 8.83 7.99
N ASN A 405 -14.49 9.28 9.18
CA ASN A 405 -14.29 10.69 9.49
C ASN A 405 -13.14 11.30 8.65
N ASN A 406 -12.02 10.59 8.56
CA ASN A 406 -10.84 11.01 7.78
C ASN A 406 -11.16 11.07 6.28
N PHE A 407 -11.92 10.10 5.77
CA PHE A 407 -12.36 10.11 4.37
C PHE A 407 -13.22 11.34 4.06
N VAL A 408 -14.28 11.60 4.86
CA VAL A 408 -15.18 12.75 4.67
C VAL A 408 -14.41 14.06 4.75
N LYS A 409 -13.50 14.17 5.72
CA LYS A 409 -12.64 15.33 5.90
C LYS A 409 -11.75 15.56 4.68
N THR A 410 -11.04 14.53 4.21
CA THR A 410 -10.15 14.62 3.04
C THR A 410 -10.93 15.00 1.77
N MET A 411 -12.10 14.41 1.55
CA MET A 411 -12.95 14.76 0.40
C MET A 411 -13.34 16.23 0.42
N LYS A 412 -13.66 16.78 1.61
CA LYS A 412 -14.02 18.21 1.72
C LYS A 412 -12.83 19.14 1.61
N GLU A 413 -11.73 18.84 2.32
CA GLU A 413 -10.55 19.72 2.39
C GLU A 413 -9.75 19.75 1.08
N ASP A 414 -9.49 18.57 0.47
CA ASP A 414 -8.59 18.45 -0.69
C ASP A 414 -9.32 18.62 -2.03
N TYR A 415 -10.62 18.28 -2.08
CA TYR A 415 -11.37 18.24 -3.34
C TYR A 415 -12.60 19.14 -3.38
N ASP A 416 -13.00 19.77 -2.25
CA ASP A 416 -14.24 20.54 -2.07
C ASP A 416 -15.49 19.75 -2.49
N ILE A 417 -15.53 18.46 -2.17
CA ILE A 417 -16.62 17.53 -2.45
C ILE A 417 -17.33 17.19 -1.14
N ASP A 418 -18.66 17.37 -1.13
CA ASP A 418 -19.50 16.94 0.00
C ASP A 418 -19.82 15.45 -0.11
N VAL A 419 -19.83 14.77 1.04
CA VAL A 419 -20.08 13.34 1.16
C VAL A 419 -21.24 13.08 2.08
N ASN A 420 -22.29 12.44 1.60
CA ASN A 420 -23.33 11.84 2.42
C ASN A 420 -22.89 10.46 2.89
N VAL A 421 -23.07 10.17 4.18
CA VAL A 421 -22.70 8.90 4.79
C VAL A 421 -23.92 8.22 5.36
N LYS A 422 -24.18 6.99 4.91
CA LYS A 422 -25.16 6.07 5.51
C LYS A 422 -24.39 4.95 6.22
N GLN A 423 -24.70 4.73 7.50
CA GLN A 423 -24.11 3.69 8.36
C GLN A 423 -25.15 2.63 8.71
#